data_b9b91fa28fba99bbe8ee7f53c0e91199
#
_entry.id   b9b91fa28fba99bbe8ee7f53c0e91199
#
_cell.length_a   1.000
_cell.length_b   1.000
_cell.length_c   1.000
_cell.angle_alpha   90.00
_cell.angle_beta   90.00
_cell.angle_gamma   90.00
#
_symmetry.space_group_name_H-M   'P 1'
#
loop_
_entity.id
_entity.type
_entity.pdbx_description
1 polymer ?
#
loop_
_entity_poly.entity_id
_entity_poly.type
_entity_poly.pdbx_seq_one_letter_code
_entity_poly.pdbx_strand_id
1 'polypeptide(L)'
;DARGSICDGDQIPLTEEIRERCQIHAASGYGLVTHIYNIRHNLVPNSALSFCTIMDYFGMYLTGRKKPLIHVSNAAGLGFFDSRKMCFEKEKLAEMGVDTNWLPDVCTEIEKLGTYRGRTVTTAIGDNQASFLGAAGDEENTLLVNMGTGGQISVLSGQYFAGDGIEARPFLNGKYLLAGASLCGGKAYALLEQFFRKLVKEATGQDQPLYKVMEKMARTGRDQNSERTESRKIKVETTFDGTRV
;
A
#
# COMPACT_ATOMS: atom_id res chain seq x y z
N ASP A 1 7.56 8.84 -2.92
CA ASP A 1 7.79 10.13 -3.54
C ASP A 1 6.68 11.10 -3.13
N ALA A 2 7.00 12.37 -2.91
CA ALA A 2 6.04 13.36 -2.41
C ALA A 2 5.68 14.44 -3.46
N ARG A 3 6.10 14.28 -4.71
CA ARG A 3 5.89 15.31 -5.76
C ARG A 3 4.42 15.61 -6.01
N GLY A 4 3.55 14.62 -5.91
CA GLY A 4 2.12 14.84 -6.06
C GLY A 4 1.47 15.73 -4.99
N SER A 5 2.15 15.96 -3.86
CA SER A 5 1.69 16.83 -2.77
C SER A 5 2.33 18.23 -2.81
N ILE A 6 3.20 18.50 -3.78
CA ILE A 6 3.84 19.81 -3.92
C ILE A 6 2.83 20.80 -4.51
N CYS A 7 2.73 21.98 -3.89
CA CYS A 7 1.96 23.10 -4.41
C CYS A 7 2.91 24.03 -5.20
N ASP A 8 2.59 24.29 -6.46
CA ASP A 8 3.31 25.26 -7.27
C ASP A 8 2.64 26.64 -7.11
N GLY A 9 3.15 27.44 -6.17
CA GLY A 9 2.57 28.75 -5.82
C GLY A 9 1.18 28.62 -5.24
N ASP A 10 0.20 29.34 -5.81
CA ASP A 10 -1.21 29.34 -5.37
C ASP A 10 -2.04 28.16 -5.92
N GLN A 11 -1.40 27.17 -6.56
CA GLN A 11 -2.11 26.01 -7.12
C GLN A 11 -2.37 24.95 -6.04
N ILE A 12 -3.47 24.22 -6.20
CA ILE A 12 -3.78 23.05 -5.38
C ILE A 12 -2.77 21.92 -5.65
N PRO A 13 -2.52 21.01 -4.69
CA PRO A 13 -1.68 19.85 -4.92
C PRO A 13 -2.15 19.02 -6.12
N LEU A 14 -1.22 18.45 -6.87
CA LEU A 14 -1.56 17.61 -8.04
C LEU A 14 -2.50 16.46 -7.69
N THR A 15 -2.38 15.86 -6.51
CA THR A 15 -3.29 14.81 -6.03
C THR A 15 -4.73 15.30 -5.88
N GLU A 16 -4.93 16.56 -5.49
CA GLU A 16 -6.24 17.17 -5.34
C GLU A 16 -6.83 17.54 -6.71
N GLU A 17 -6.02 18.12 -7.59
CA GLU A 17 -6.41 18.38 -8.99
C GLU A 17 -6.88 17.10 -9.70
N ILE A 18 -6.13 15.99 -9.55
CA ILE A 18 -6.50 14.69 -10.11
C ILE A 18 -7.85 14.22 -9.56
N ARG A 19 -8.07 14.38 -8.26
CA ARG A 19 -9.33 14.00 -7.62
C ARG A 19 -10.51 14.81 -8.17
N GLU A 20 -10.34 16.13 -8.32
CA GLU A 20 -11.38 17.01 -8.83
C GLU A 20 -11.70 16.77 -10.30
N ARG A 21 -10.67 16.66 -11.14
CA ARG A 21 -10.85 16.53 -12.60
C ARG A 21 -11.21 15.12 -13.03
N CYS A 22 -10.53 14.13 -12.50
CA CYS A 22 -10.67 12.74 -12.94
C CYS A 22 -11.58 11.90 -12.05
N GLN A 23 -11.98 12.40 -10.87
CA GLN A 23 -12.81 11.69 -9.89
C GLN A 23 -12.23 10.33 -9.49
N ILE A 24 -10.91 10.26 -9.34
CA ILE A 24 -10.18 9.08 -8.88
C ILE A 24 -9.37 9.41 -7.64
N HIS A 25 -9.15 8.38 -6.81
CA HIS A 25 -8.23 8.51 -5.71
C HIS A 25 -6.79 8.59 -6.22
N ALA A 26 -6.06 9.61 -5.80
CA ALA A 26 -4.66 9.81 -6.13
C ALA A 26 -3.84 9.98 -4.84
N ALA A 27 -2.81 9.15 -4.68
CA ALA A 27 -1.83 9.30 -3.63
C ALA A 27 -0.52 9.86 -4.20
N SER A 28 0.17 10.71 -3.45
CA SER A 28 1.42 11.35 -3.89
C SER A 28 2.51 10.33 -4.27
N GLY A 29 2.49 9.15 -3.65
CA GLY A 29 3.44 8.06 -3.92
C GLY A 29 3.16 7.25 -5.18
N TYR A 30 2.03 7.46 -5.86
CA TYR A 30 1.72 6.72 -7.09
C TYR A 30 2.64 7.14 -8.24
N GLY A 31 3.16 6.13 -8.97
CA GLY A 31 4.13 6.35 -10.03
C GLY A 31 3.64 7.27 -11.14
N LEU A 32 2.38 7.13 -11.56
CA LEU A 32 1.79 7.97 -12.60
C LEU A 32 1.52 9.40 -12.12
N VAL A 33 1.20 9.61 -10.84
CA VAL A 33 1.11 10.95 -10.25
C VAL A 33 2.46 11.66 -10.31
N THR A 34 3.53 10.96 -9.90
CA THR A 34 4.90 11.48 -10.03
C THR A 34 5.27 11.73 -11.50
N HIS A 35 4.85 10.87 -12.42
CA HIS A 35 5.13 11.04 -13.86
C HIS A 35 4.42 12.27 -14.44
N ILE A 36 3.17 12.53 -14.10
CA ILE A 36 2.44 13.74 -14.49
C ILE A 36 3.19 14.99 -14.00
N TYR A 37 3.64 14.99 -12.74
CA TYR A 37 4.49 16.07 -12.23
C TYR A 37 5.75 16.25 -13.08
N ASN A 38 6.44 15.16 -13.40
CA ASN A 38 7.66 15.21 -14.21
C ASN A 38 7.41 15.76 -15.62
N ILE A 39 6.31 15.39 -16.26
CA ILE A 39 5.93 15.94 -17.59
C ILE A 39 5.75 17.46 -17.50
N ARG A 40 4.99 17.93 -16.51
CA ARG A 40 4.71 19.37 -16.33
C ARG A 40 5.96 20.21 -16.08
N HIS A 41 6.96 19.61 -15.44
CA HIS A 41 8.23 20.28 -15.10
C HIS A 41 9.36 19.98 -16.11
N ASN A 42 9.06 19.38 -17.26
CA ASN A 42 10.05 19.01 -18.28
C ASN A 42 11.19 18.14 -17.73
N LEU A 43 10.90 17.28 -16.77
CA LEU A 43 11.86 16.35 -16.17
C LEU A 43 11.92 14.99 -16.86
N VAL A 44 11.05 14.74 -17.84
CA VAL A 44 11.05 13.50 -18.62
C VAL A 44 12.02 13.65 -19.77
N PRO A 45 13.01 12.75 -19.93
CA PRO A 45 13.95 12.82 -21.04
C PRO A 45 13.23 12.70 -22.42
N ASN A 46 13.65 13.48 -23.41
CA ASN A 46 13.10 13.40 -24.77
C ASN A 46 13.32 12.02 -25.43
N SER A 47 14.28 11.24 -24.95
CA SER A 47 14.56 9.88 -25.41
C SER A 47 13.73 8.81 -24.69
N ALA A 48 12.84 9.19 -23.78
CA ALA A 48 11.96 8.23 -23.09
C ALA A 48 11.01 7.57 -24.10
N LEU A 49 10.90 6.25 -24.04
CA LEU A 49 10.10 5.45 -24.97
C LEU A 49 8.96 4.71 -24.26
N SER A 50 9.07 4.51 -22.95
CA SER A 50 8.10 3.73 -22.18
C SER A 50 8.20 4.07 -20.70
N PHE A 51 7.10 3.89 -19.99
CA PHE A 51 6.98 4.03 -18.55
C PHE A 51 6.82 2.63 -17.94
N CYS A 52 7.55 2.32 -16.89
CA CYS A 52 7.44 1.05 -16.17
C CYS A 52 8.03 1.14 -14.77
N THR A 53 7.81 0.12 -13.96
CA THR A 53 8.49 0.00 -12.67
C THR A 53 9.94 -0.45 -12.85
N ILE A 54 10.76 -0.26 -11.83
CA ILE A 54 12.14 -0.77 -11.84
C ILE A 54 12.18 -2.31 -11.96
N MET A 55 11.18 -3.01 -11.44
CA MET A 55 11.07 -4.47 -11.51
C MET A 55 10.81 -4.94 -12.94
N ASP A 56 9.90 -4.26 -13.65
CA ASP A 56 9.58 -4.56 -15.05
C ASP A 56 10.79 -4.25 -15.94
N TYR A 57 11.46 -3.11 -15.71
CA TYR A 57 12.69 -2.76 -16.41
C TYR A 57 13.78 -3.81 -16.19
N PHE A 58 13.96 -4.30 -14.97
CA PHE A 58 14.92 -5.34 -14.68
C PHE A 58 14.61 -6.65 -15.41
N GLY A 59 13.32 -7.05 -15.46
CA GLY A 59 12.86 -8.17 -16.27
C GLY A 59 13.18 -8.01 -17.76
N MET A 60 12.96 -6.82 -18.32
CA MET A 60 13.33 -6.48 -19.70
C MET A 60 14.85 -6.59 -19.91
N TYR A 61 15.64 -6.00 -19.01
CA TYR A 61 17.10 -6.02 -19.09
C TYR A 61 17.65 -7.45 -19.12
N LEU A 62 17.18 -8.32 -18.25
CA LEU A 62 17.63 -9.71 -18.17
C LEU A 62 17.24 -10.53 -19.41
N THR A 63 16.11 -10.24 -20.03
CA THR A 63 15.54 -11.07 -21.11
C THR A 63 15.70 -10.48 -22.49
N GLY A 64 16.14 -9.22 -22.60
CA GLY A 64 16.26 -8.49 -23.87
C GLY A 64 14.90 -8.04 -24.44
N ARG A 65 13.80 -8.11 -23.67
CA ARG A 65 12.49 -7.59 -24.09
C ARG A 65 12.58 -6.11 -24.43
N LYS A 66 11.82 -5.69 -25.42
CA LYS A 66 11.81 -4.29 -25.88
C LYS A 66 10.66 -3.47 -25.29
N LYS A 67 9.60 -4.13 -24.85
CA LYS A 67 8.45 -3.49 -24.19
C LYS A 67 8.25 -4.06 -22.79
N PRO A 68 7.92 -3.21 -21.80
CA PRO A 68 7.60 -3.67 -20.47
C PRO A 68 6.27 -4.44 -20.46
N LEU A 69 6.19 -5.45 -19.61
CA LEU A 69 4.97 -6.16 -19.27
C LEU A 69 4.81 -6.11 -17.76
N ILE A 70 3.73 -5.51 -17.31
CA ILE A 70 3.45 -5.29 -15.89
C ILE A 70 2.30 -6.19 -15.42
N HIS A 71 2.48 -6.82 -14.28
CA HIS A 71 1.39 -7.55 -13.63
C HIS A 71 0.40 -6.58 -12.98
N VAL A 72 -0.92 -6.90 -13.01
CA VAL A 72 -1.99 -6.04 -12.44
C VAL A 72 -1.72 -5.58 -11.01
N SER A 73 -1.06 -6.38 -10.19
CA SER A 73 -0.71 -6.01 -8.81
C SER A 73 0.26 -4.83 -8.70
N ASN A 74 1.19 -4.71 -9.64
CA ASN A 74 2.11 -3.56 -9.75
C ASN A 74 1.44 -2.39 -10.48
N ALA A 75 0.66 -2.67 -11.52
CA ALA A 75 -0.06 -1.66 -12.28
C ALA A 75 -1.01 -0.84 -11.39
N ALA A 76 -1.73 -1.49 -10.50
CA ALA A 76 -2.60 -0.82 -9.54
C ALA A 76 -1.84 0.16 -8.62
N GLY A 77 -0.61 -0.20 -8.22
CA GLY A 77 0.26 0.66 -7.41
C GLY A 77 0.79 1.91 -8.14
N LEU A 78 0.69 1.95 -9.46
CA LEU A 78 1.07 3.14 -10.24
C LEU A 78 0.01 4.25 -10.18
N GLY A 79 -1.23 3.94 -9.82
CA GLY A 79 -2.38 4.84 -9.91
C GLY A 79 -3.02 4.85 -11.31
N PHE A 80 -4.16 5.53 -11.46
CA PHE A 80 -4.93 5.56 -12.72
C PHE A 80 -5.24 4.16 -13.27
N PHE A 81 -5.50 3.21 -12.37
CA PHE A 81 -5.77 1.82 -12.69
C PHE A 81 -7.14 1.40 -12.16
N ASP A 82 -8.02 0.97 -13.05
CA ASP A 82 -9.30 0.38 -12.66
C ASP A 82 -9.10 -1.08 -12.26
N SER A 83 -9.07 -1.33 -10.95
CA SER A 83 -8.86 -2.68 -10.40
C SER A 83 -10.01 -3.65 -10.69
N ARG A 84 -11.19 -3.17 -11.10
CA ARG A 84 -12.29 -4.05 -11.52
C ARG A 84 -12.14 -4.48 -12.98
N LYS A 85 -11.74 -3.55 -13.85
CA LYS A 85 -11.50 -3.81 -15.28
C LYS A 85 -10.09 -4.32 -15.55
N MET A 86 -9.20 -4.28 -14.57
CA MET A 86 -7.79 -4.68 -14.67
C MET A 86 -7.05 -3.94 -15.79
N CYS A 87 -7.29 -2.63 -15.95
CA CYS A 87 -6.66 -1.81 -16.98
C CYS A 87 -6.42 -0.38 -16.53
N PHE A 88 -5.48 0.30 -17.18
CA PHE A 88 -5.25 1.74 -16.96
C PHE A 88 -6.43 2.58 -17.49
N GLU A 89 -6.76 3.64 -16.79
CA GLU A 89 -7.76 4.64 -17.17
C GLU A 89 -7.15 5.63 -18.19
N LYS A 90 -6.94 5.14 -19.42
CA LYS A 90 -6.19 5.85 -20.48
C LYS A 90 -6.78 7.22 -20.83
N GLU A 91 -8.09 7.35 -20.83
CA GLU A 91 -8.77 8.61 -21.14
C GLU A 91 -8.41 9.68 -20.10
N LYS A 92 -8.50 9.34 -18.82
CA LYS A 92 -8.13 10.24 -17.72
C LYS A 92 -6.64 10.57 -17.71
N LEU A 93 -5.78 9.61 -18.07
CA LEU A 93 -4.35 9.87 -18.23
C LEU A 93 -4.05 10.83 -19.36
N ALA A 94 -4.73 10.69 -20.50
CA ALA A 94 -4.61 11.62 -21.64
C ALA A 94 -5.07 13.03 -21.26
N GLU A 95 -6.15 13.18 -20.49
CA GLU A 95 -6.62 14.47 -19.94
C GLU A 95 -5.59 15.15 -19.03
N MET A 96 -4.75 14.36 -18.37
CA MET A 96 -3.64 14.84 -17.52
C MET A 96 -2.33 15.06 -18.29
N GLY A 97 -2.34 14.88 -19.64
CA GLY A 97 -1.20 15.12 -20.51
C GLY A 97 -0.22 13.95 -20.64
N VAL A 98 -0.62 12.74 -20.24
CA VAL A 98 0.21 11.54 -20.37
C VAL A 98 0.00 10.91 -21.75
N ASP A 99 1.08 10.66 -22.50
CA ASP A 99 1.02 9.81 -23.69
C ASP A 99 0.80 8.35 -23.28
N THR A 100 -0.40 7.86 -23.53
CA THR A 100 -0.81 6.50 -23.14
C THR A 100 -0.10 5.37 -23.91
N ASN A 101 0.61 5.69 -25.01
CA ASN A 101 1.45 4.74 -25.71
C ASN A 101 2.70 4.34 -24.90
N TRP A 102 3.08 5.15 -23.93
CA TRP A 102 4.21 4.85 -23.03
C TRP A 102 3.87 3.85 -21.94
N LEU A 103 2.59 3.59 -21.72
CA LEU A 103 2.17 2.65 -20.69
C LEU A 103 2.63 1.21 -21.03
N PRO A 104 3.00 0.41 -20.01
CA PRO A 104 3.31 -0.99 -20.19
C PRO A 104 2.07 -1.79 -20.61
N ASP A 105 2.29 -2.89 -21.31
CA ASP A 105 1.26 -3.91 -21.47
C ASP A 105 0.94 -4.54 -20.11
N VAL A 106 -0.34 -4.87 -19.87
CA VAL A 106 -0.80 -5.40 -18.57
C VAL A 106 -1.11 -6.89 -18.70
N CYS A 107 -0.64 -7.69 -17.73
CA CYS A 107 -1.04 -9.10 -17.59
C CYS A 107 -1.69 -9.36 -16.23
N THR A 108 -2.60 -10.33 -16.18
CA THR A 108 -3.32 -10.75 -14.98
C THR A 108 -2.70 -11.94 -14.28
N GLU A 109 -1.83 -12.66 -15.00
CA GLU A 109 -1.15 -13.86 -14.55
C GLU A 109 0.37 -13.65 -14.52
N ILE A 110 1.07 -14.53 -13.81
CA ILE A 110 2.54 -14.55 -13.86
C ILE A 110 2.97 -15.10 -15.22
N GLU A 111 3.49 -14.22 -16.07
CA GLU A 111 3.94 -14.59 -17.40
C GLU A 111 5.45 -14.77 -17.49
N LYS A 112 5.87 -15.68 -18.36
CA LYS A 112 7.28 -15.86 -18.67
C LYS A 112 7.76 -14.74 -19.59
N LEU A 113 8.72 -13.94 -19.14
CA LEU A 113 9.38 -12.88 -19.93
C LEU A 113 10.48 -13.45 -20.83
N GLY A 114 11.13 -14.51 -20.40
CA GLY A 114 12.26 -15.13 -21.08
C GLY A 114 13.13 -15.97 -20.14
N THR A 115 14.40 -16.13 -20.50
CA THR A 115 15.38 -16.86 -19.70
C THR A 115 16.66 -16.05 -19.53
N TYR A 116 17.25 -16.13 -18.35
CA TYR A 116 18.55 -15.55 -18.06
C TYR A 116 19.46 -16.58 -17.37
N ARG A 117 20.62 -16.87 -17.94
CA ARG A 117 21.57 -17.87 -17.43
C ARG A 117 20.91 -19.23 -17.11
N GLY A 118 20.04 -19.70 -18.02
CA GLY A 118 19.32 -20.97 -17.87
C GLY A 118 18.14 -20.96 -16.89
N ARG A 119 17.81 -19.81 -16.27
CA ARG A 119 16.70 -19.66 -15.34
C ARG A 119 15.55 -18.90 -16.00
N THR A 120 14.32 -19.30 -15.73
CA THR A 120 13.14 -18.59 -16.17
C THR A 120 13.04 -17.25 -15.43
N VAL A 121 12.77 -16.19 -16.19
CA VAL A 121 12.43 -14.87 -15.69
C VAL A 121 10.93 -14.64 -15.95
N THR A 122 10.21 -14.25 -14.93
CA THR A 122 8.75 -13.98 -15.01
C THR A 122 8.45 -12.51 -14.74
N THR A 123 7.21 -12.11 -15.00
CA THR A 123 6.68 -10.82 -14.53
C THR A 123 6.79 -10.72 -13.01
N ALA A 124 7.10 -9.52 -12.53
CA ALA A 124 7.15 -9.23 -11.11
C ALA A 124 5.73 -8.96 -10.57
N ILE A 125 5.46 -9.40 -9.35
CA ILE A 125 4.22 -9.08 -8.62
C ILE A 125 4.50 -8.03 -7.55
N GLY A 126 3.46 -7.35 -7.08
CA GLY A 126 3.58 -6.35 -6.01
C GLY A 126 4.15 -6.94 -4.72
N ASP A 127 4.88 -6.14 -3.96
CA ASP A 127 5.53 -6.54 -2.71
C ASP A 127 4.55 -7.05 -1.65
N ASN A 128 3.39 -6.43 -1.53
CA ASN A 128 2.32 -6.87 -0.63
C ASN A 128 1.77 -8.24 -1.03
N GLN A 129 1.53 -8.44 -2.32
CA GLN A 129 1.05 -9.71 -2.86
C GLN A 129 2.11 -10.80 -2.71
N ALA A 130 3.38 -10.48 -2.99
CA ALA A 130 4.49 -11.40 -2.79
C ALA A 130 4.67 -11.79 -1.31
N SER A 131 4.56 -10.82 -0.41
CA SER A 131 4.62 -11.04 1.04
C SER A 131 3.47 -11.94 1.53
N PHE A 132 2.24 -11.69 1.06
CA PHE A 132 1.10 -12.52 1.40
C PHE A 132 1.29 -13.96 0.88
N LEU A 133 1.66 -14.11 -0.38
CA LEU A 133 1.89 -15.42 -1.00
C LEU A 133 2.98 -16.21 -0.27
N GLY A 134 4.07 -15.55 0.11
CA GLY A 134 5.17 -16.17 0.85
C GLY A 134 4.83 -16.56 2.28
N ALA A 135 3.91 -15.85 2.94
CA ALA A 135 3.54 -16.09 4.34
C ALA A 135 2.33 -17.00 4.51
N ALA A 136 1.35 -16.91 3.61
CA ALA A 136 0.02 -17.53 3.74
C ALA A 136 -0.35 -18.43 2.55
N GLY A 137 0.42 -18.41 1.46
CA GLY A 137 0.05 -19.07 0.22
C GLY A 137 -1.08 -18.36 -0.53
N ASP A 138 -1.81 -19.11 -1.36
CA ASP A 138 -2.95 -18.61 -2.14
C ASP A 138 -4.31 -19.16 -1.62
N GLU A 139 -4.33 -19.62 -0.38
CA GLU A 139 -5.50 -20.20 0.26
C GLU A 139 -6.51 -19.11 0.65
N GLU A 140 -7.74 -19.28 0.22
CA GLU A 140 -8.87 -18.50 0.69
C GLU A 140 -9.14 -18.78 2.18
N ASN A 141 -9.73 -17.83 2.91
CA ASN A 141 -9.98 -17.87 4.35
C ASN A 141 -8.73 -17.80 5.25
N THR A 142 -7.57 -17.47 4.69
CA THR A 142 -6.37 -17.18 5.48
C THR A 142 -6.29 -15.68 5.76
N LEU A 143 -6.20 -15.33 7.04
CA LEU A 143 -6.00 -13.96 7.51
C LEU A 143 -4.52 -13.77 7.84
N LEU A 144 -3.86 -12.88 7.14
CA LEU A 144 -2.49 -12.47 7.46
C LEU A 144 -2.53 -11.18 8.29
N VAL A 145 -2.00 -11.25 9.50
CA VAL A 145 -1.80 -10.10 10.38
C VAL A 145 -0.32 -9.76 10.41
N ASN A 146 0.05 -8.64 9.82
CA ASN A 146 1.41 -8.13 9.85
C ASN A 146 1.49 -6.96 10.83
N MET A 147 2.24 -7.14 11.92
CA MET A 147 2.36 -6.17 13.01
C MET A 147 3.82 -5.74 13.16
N GLY A 148 4.14 -4.58 12.62
CA GLY A 148 5.42 -3.90 12.79
C GLY A 148 5.22 -2.55 13.47
N THR A 149 5.94 -1.51 13.03
CA THR A 149 5.71 -0.12 13.41
C THR A 149 4.28 0.31 13.08
N GLY A 150 3.83 0.02 11.85
CA GLY A 150 2.42 0.02 11.46
C GLY A 150 1.78 -1.36 11.63
N GLY A 151 0.49 -1.45 11.34
CA GLY A 151 -0.26 -2.71 11.31
C GLY A 151 -0.97 -2.89 9.96
N GLN A 152 -1.03 -4.12 9.46
CA GLN A 152 -1.82 -4.47 8.28
C GLN A 152 -2.50 -5.81 8.50
N ILE A 153 -3.76 -5.87 8.12
CA ILE A 153 -4.53 -7.11 8.06
C ILE A 153 -4.88 -7.34 6.60
N SER A 154 -4.67 -8.56 6.11
CA SER A 154 -4.92 -8.90 4.71
C SER A 154 -5.61 -10.25 4.60
N VAL A 155 -6.53 -10.37 3.63
CA VAL A 155 -7.26 -11.61 3.33
C VAL A 155 -7.46 -11.72 1.82
N LEU A 156 -7.41 -12.94 1.27
CA LEU A 156 -7.76 -13.18 -0.13
C LEU A 156 -9.27 -13.26 -0.32
N SER A 157 -9.73 -12.68 -1.42
CA SER A 157 -11.13 -12.72 -1.86
C SER A 157 -11.21 -12.98 -3.36
N GLY A 158 -12.13 -13.83 -3.79
CA GLY A 158 -12.50 -13.99 -5.19
C GLY A 158 -13.35 -12.83 -5.74
N GLN A 159 -13.78 -11.91 -4.88
CA GLN A 159 -14.62 -10.78 -5.27
C GLN A 159 -13.96 -9.45 -4.89
N TYR A 160 -14.15 -8.44 -5.74
CA TYR A 160 -13.76 -7.08 -5.44
C TYR A 160 -14.62 -6.53 -4.29
N PHE A 161 -13.96 -6.01 -3.27
CA PHE A 161 -14.62 -5.28 -2.20
C PHE A 161 -13.75 -4.08 -1.79
N ALA A 162 -14.34 -2.91 -1.71
CA ALA A 162 -13.71 -1.72 -1.15
C ALA A 162 -14.72 -1.06 -0.20
N GLY A 163 -14.24 -0.61 0.94
CA GLY A 163 -15.05 0.04 1.98
C GLY A 163 -14.18 0.86 2.90
N ASP A 164 -14.77 1.46 3.93
CA ASP A 164 -14.02 2.29 4.87
C ASP A 164 -12.87 1.50 5.50
N GLY A 165 -11.65 1.94 5.25
CA GLY A 165 -10.43 1.31 5.76
C GLY A 165 -10.02 0.01 5.07
N ILE A 166 -10.70 -0.42 4.00
CA ILE A 166 -10.38 -1.63 3.23
C ILE A 166 -10.12 -1.27 1.78
N GLU A 167 -8.95 -1.65 1.30
CA GLU A 167 -8.49 -1.50 -0.07
C GLU A 167 -8.43 -2.86 -0.77
N ALA A 168 -9.01 -2.95 -1.97
CA ALA A 168 -8.91 -4.15 -2.81
C ALA A 168 -7.74 -4.00 -3.78
N ARG A 169 -6.75 -4.84 -3.64
CA ARG A 169 -5.55 -4.88 -4.49
C ARG A 169 -5.60 -6.09 -5.40
N PRO A 170 -5.43 -5.95 -6.72
CA PRO A 170 -5.37 -7.10 -7.62
C PRO A 170 -4.33 -8.13 -7.16
N PHE A 171 -4.70 -9.40 -7.26
CA PHE A 171 -3.86 -10.54 -6.91
C PHE A 171 -3.77 -11.51 -8.10
N LEU A 172 -3.19 -12.68 -7.91
CA LEU A 172 -3.09 -13.72 -8.90
C LEU A 172 -4.46 -14.38 -9.16
N ASN A 173 -4.64 -14.97 -10.32
CA ASN A 173 -5.82 -15.78 -10.70
C ASN A 173 -7.15 -15.00 -10.57
N GLY A 174 -7.14 -13.69 -10.89
CA GLY A 174 -8.33 -12.84 -10.81
C GLY A 174 -8.85 -12.57 -9.39
N LYS A 175 -8.09 -12.94 -8.36
CA LYS A 175 -8.40 -12.66 -6.95
C LYS A 175 -7.98 -11.25 -6.56
N TYR A 176 -8.40 -10.86 -5.36
CA TYR A 176 -8.04 -9.59 -4.72
C TYR A 176 -7.45 -9.84 -3.34
N LEU A 177 -6.41 -9.10 -3.01
CA LEU A 177 -5.94 -8.97 -1.63
C LEU A 177 -6.67 -7.80 -1.00
N LEU A 178 -7.62 -8.10 -0.11
CA LEU A 178 -8.28 -7.09 0.69
C LEU A 178 -7.37 -6.74 1.86
N ALA A 179 -6.98 -5.48 1.96
CA ALA A 179 -6.03 -5.02 2.96
C ALA A 179 -6.58 -3.82 3.74
N GLY A 180 -6.55 -3.93 5.06
CA GLY A 180 -6.73 -2.81 5.97
C GLY A 180 -5.39 -2.46 6.62
N ALA A 181 -5.00 -1.20 6.57
CA ALA A 181 -3.71 -0.75 7.09
C ALA A 181 -3.86 0.41 8.07
N SER A 182 -3.12 0.34 9.18
CA SER A 182 -2.98 1.41 10.16
C SER A 182 -1.54 1.93 10.14
N LEU A 183 -1.39 3.26 10.26
CA LEU A 183 -0.07 3.88 10.41
C LEU A 183 0.57 3.54 11.76
N CYS A 184 -0.21 3.11 12.73
CA CYS A 184 0.20 2.87 14.09
C CYS A 184 -0.15 1.43 14.51
N GLY A 185 0.85 0.57 14.54
CA GLY A 185 0.77 -0.79 15.09
C GLY A 185 1.52 -0.88 16.40
N GLY A 186 2.67 -1.54 16.41
CA GLY A 186 3.57 -1.61 17.58
C GLY A 186 4.04 -0.25 18.08
N LYS A 187 4.07 0.77 17.19
CA LYS A 187 4.37 2.15 17.59
C LYS A 187 3.37 2.71 18.60
N ALA A 188 2.06 2.41 18.43
CA ALA A 188 1.04 2.85 19.40
C ALA A 188 1.33 2.29 20.80
N TYR A 189 1.69 1.01 20.87
CA TYR A 189 2.05 0.37 22.12
C TYR A 189 3.33 0.95 22.74
N ALA A 190 4.33 1.26 21.93
CA ALA A 190 5.55 1.91 22.38
C ALA A 190 5.31 3.34 22.88
N LEU A 191 4.47 4.13 22.22
CA LEU A 191 4.09 5.47 22.66
C LEU A 191 3.37 5.44 24.02
N LEU A 192 2.47 4.47 24.19
CA LEU A 192 1.76 4.28 25.45
C LEU A 192 2.73 3.90 26.58
N GLU A 193 3.67 3.00 26.31
CA GLU A 193 4.72 2.61 27.28
C GLU A 193 5.57 3.83 27.66
N GLN A 194 6.04 4.60 26.70
CA GLN A 194 6.84 5.81 26.95
C GLN A 194 6.08 6.82 27.82
N PHE A 195 4.80 7.01 27.57
CA PHE A 195 3.94 7.88 28.38
C PHE A 195 3.86 7.41 29.84
N PHE A 196 3.53 6.14 30.07
CA PHE A 196 3.47 5.58 31.42
C PHE A 196 4.82 5.56 32.10
N ARG A 197 5.88 5.21 31.40
CA ARG A 197 7.26 5.21 31.94
C ARG A 197 7.68 6.58 32.41
N LYS A 198 7.40 7.62 31.61
CA LYS A 198 7.70 9.02 31.99
C LYS A 198 6.94 9.41 33.26
N LEU A 199 5.68 9.05 33.35
CA LEU A 199 4.82 9.36 34.50
C LEU A 199 5.31 8.67 35.78
N VAL A 200 5.66 7.39 35.70
CA VAL A 200 6.23 6.63 36.83
C VAL A 200 7.57 7.17 37.24
N LYS A 201 8.43 7.53 36.28
CA LYS A 201 9.74 8.15 36.58
C LYS A 201 9.61 9.47 37.35
N GLU A 202 8.72 10.35 36.93
CA GLU A 202 8.48 11.62 37.63
C GLU A 202 7.87 11.40 39.03
N ALA A 203 7.01 10.41 39.20
CA ALA A 203 6.35 10.15 40.48
C ALA A 203 7.23 9.41 41.50
N THR A 204 8.13 8.53 41.04
CA THR A 204 8.86 7.59 41.92
C THR A 204 10.38 7.70 41.82
N GLY A 205 10.91 8.43 40.83
CA GLY A 205 12.34 8.48 40.51
C GLY A 205 12.86 7.21 39.81
N GLN A 206 12.02 6.17 39.57
CA GLN A 206 12.42 4.91 38.97
C GLN A 206 12.20 4.92 37.46
N ASP A 207 13.26 4.69 36.71
CA ASP A 207 13.23 4.62 35.25
C ASP A 207 13.47 3.16 34.78
N GLN A 208 12.38 2.45 34.49
CA GLN A 208 12.43 1.06 34.01
C GLN A 208 11.39 0.81 32.93
N PRO A 209 11.66 -0.10 31.96
CA PRO A 209 10.67 -0.50 30.96
C PRO A 209 9.43 -1.12 31.58
N LEU A 210 8.24 -0.67 31.14
CA LEU A 210 6.96 -1.10 31.71
C LEU A 210 6.21 -2.16 30.89
N TYR A 211 6.76 -2.63 29.76
CA TYR A 211 6.10 -3.58 28.87
C TYR A 211 5.54 -4.82 29.59
N LYS A 212 6.34 -5.43 30.50
CA LYS A 212 5.90 -6.60 31.27
C LYS A 212 4.72 -6.29 32.23
N VAL A 213 4.73 -5.08 32.80
CA VAL A 213 3.64 -4.62 33.67
C VAL A 213 2.37 -4.40 32.86
N MET A 214 2.48 -3.72 31.70
CA MET A 214 1.36 -3.48 30.80
C MET A 214 0.76 -4.78 30.30
N GLU A 215 1.58 -5.75 29.91
CA GLU A 215 1.15 -7.07 29.46
C GLU A 215 0.40 -7.83 30.58
N LYS A 216 0.93 -7.84 31.79
CA LYS A 216 0.27 -8.45 32.96
C LYS A 216 -1.09 -7.80 33.22
N MET A 217 -1.16 -6.48 33.22
CA MET A 217 -2.43 -5.74 33.42
C MET A 217 -3.45 -6.05 32.32
N ALA A 218 -3.02 -6.13 31.06
CA ALA A 218 -3.89 -6.46 29.95
C ALA A 218 -4.49 -7.88 30.07
N ARG A 219 -3.70 -8.87 30.53
CA ARG A 219 -4.18 -10.25 30.81
C ARG A 219 -5.19 -10.26 31.93
N THR A 220 -4.85 -9.66 33.09
CA THR A 220 -5.75 -9.59 34.25
C THR A 220 -7.05 -8.86 33.93
N GLY A 221 -6.98 -7.77 33.11
CA GLY A 221 -8.16 -7.02 32.71
C GLY A 221 -9.10 -7.80 31.79
N ARG A 222 -8.59 -8.74 30.98
CA ARG A 222 -9.43 -9.65 30.17
C ARG A 222 -10.25 -10.60 31.03
N ASP A 223 -9.63 -11.19 32.03
CA ASP A 223 -10.29 -12.17 32.93
C ASP A 223 -11.39 -11.52 33.77
N GLN A 224 -11.20 -10.27 34.18
CA GLN A 224 -12.20 -9.52 34.97
C GLN A 224 -13.33 -8.90 34.14
N ASN A 225 -13.15 -8.72 32.81
CA ASN A 225 -14.13 -8.11 31.94
C ASN A 225 -15.13 -9.09 31.31
N SER A 226 -14.98 -10.38 31.52
CA SER A 226 -15.96 -11.39 31.03
C SER A 226 -17.37 -11.22 31.60
N GLU A 227 -17.51 -10.54 32.73
CA GLU A 227 -18.79 -10.30 33.41
C GLU A 227 -19.30 -8.85 33.32
N ARG A 228 -18.57 -7.92 32.66
CA ARG A 228 -18.99 -6.51 32.57
C ARG A 228 -19.91 -6.29 31.38
N THR A 229 -21.10 -5.78 31.65
CA THR A 229 -22.07 -5.33 30.63
C THR A 229 -21.45 -4.31 29.67
N GLU A 230 -21.78 -4.39 28.40
CA GLU A 230 -21.24 -3.54 27.31
C GLU A 230 -21.32 -2.02 27.55
N SER A 231 -22.29 -1.60 28.34
CA SER A 231 -22.54 -0.18 28.70
C SER A 231 -21.42 0.50 29.53
N ARG A 232 -20.42 -0.25 30.00
CA ARG A 232 -19.30 0.28 30.82
C ARG A 232 -17.93 0.16 30.15
N LYS A 233 -17.86 -0.21 28.89
CA LYS A 233 -16.58 -0.31 28.15
C LYS A 233 -16.18 1.07 27.65
N ILE A 234 -15.04 1.57 28.10
CA ILE A 234 -14.40 2.76 27.52
C ILE A 234 -13.85 2.36 26.16
N LYS A 235 -14.34 2.99 25.10
CA LYS A 235 -13.75 2.90 23.76
C LYS A 235 -12.54 3.83 23.69
N VAL A 236 -11.39 3.27 23.34
CA VAL A 236 -10.16 4.03 23.10
C VAL A 236 -9.75 3.83 21.65
N GLU A 237 -9.59 4.91 20.93
CA GLU A 237 -8.96 4.89 19.62
C GLU A 237 -7.44 4.80 19.79
N THR A 238 -6.84 3.81 19.14
CA THR A 238 -5.39 3.55 19.21
C THR A 238 -4.64 3.99 17.96
N THR A 239 -5.31 4.69 17.05
CA THR A 239 -4.75 5.20 15.78
C THR A 239 -4.07 6.55 15.98
N PHE A 240 -3.08 6.63 16.87
CA PHE A 240 -2.41 7.88 17.27
C PHE A 240 -1.77 8.65 16.09
N ASP A 241 -1.40 7.95 15.02
CA ASP A 241 -0.85 8.56 13.79
C ASP A 241 -1.87 8.49 12.62
N GLY A 242 -3.13 8.13 12.88
CA GLY A 242 -4.16 7.98 11.87
C GLY A 242 -4.15 6.64 11.13
N THR A 243 -4.90 6.58 10.04
CA THR A 243 -4.99 5.45 9.12
C THR A 243 -4.49 5.86 7.73
N ARG A 244 -4.20 4.90 6.86
CA ARG A 244 -3.80 5.18 5.46
C ARG A 244 -5.00 5.39 4.53
N VAL A 245 -6.21 5.19 5.03
CA VAL A 245 -7.45 5.26 4.23
C VAL A 245 -8.38 6.27 4.84
#